data_196c2f8432b7f7a88823220f343e2070
#
_entry.id   196c2f8432b7f7a88823220f343e2070
#
_cell.length_a   1.000
_cell.length_b   1.000
_cell.length_c   1.000
_cell.angle_alpha   90.00
_cell.angle_beta   90.00
_cell.angle_gamma   90.00
#
_symmetry.space_group_name_H-M   'P 1'
#
loop_
_entity.id
_entity.type
_entity.pdbx_description
1 polymer ?
#
loop_
_entity_poly.entity_id
_entity_poly.type
_entity_poly.pdbx_seq_one_letter_code
_entity_poly.pdbx_strand_id
1 'polypeptide(L)'
;MQSEYIIEMLNIRKEFPGIVANDDITLQLKRGEIHALLGENGAGKSTLMSVLFGMYQPEKGVIKKNGEVVKINDPNDATALNIGMVHQHFKLVDVFTVLDNIILGSEDTKMGFLQKKAARKKVEELSEKYGLKVDLDAKIEDITVGMQQRVEILKMLYRDNEILIFDEPTAVLTPQEIEELMATMKGFAKEGKSILFITHKLKEIMAVADRCSVLRKGKYIGTVNICDTNKQELSNMMVGRPVQLQVEKKPAQPGEVVLDIKNLTVPSKLHKNDAVKNVSFQVRAGEIVCIAGIDGNGQSELVYGLTGLKKTSKGTITLCGQDISKQSIRGRGNAGMSHIPEDRHKHGLVLDFTVEQNMVLQDFQSKRFQKMGFIKNDAVRAYSDQLIEAFDVRSGQGSVTVARSMSGGNQQKAIIAREMDRNKELVIAVQPTRGLDVGAIENIHSRIVAQRDAGKAVLLVSLELDEVMNLSDRILVMYEGEIVGELDPKMTTVQELGLYMAGAKRNLEGGAKA
;
A
#
# COMPACT_ATOMS: atom_id res chain seq x y z
N MET A 1 3.63 43.47 7.97
CA MET A 1 3.64 42.63 6.75
C MET A 1 3.11 41.26 7.14
N GLN A 2 2.13 40.74 6.45
CA GLN A 2 1.72 39.33 6.67
C GLN A 2 2.89 38.41 6.29
N SER A 3 3.16 37.39 7.13
CA SER A 3 4.18 36.39 6.83
C SER A 3 3.81 35.67 5.51
N GLU A 4 4.80 35.42 4.65
CA GLU A 4 4.63 34.62 3.43
C GLU A 4 4.15 33.20 3.76
N TYR A 5 4.55 32.70 4.93
CA TYR A 5 4.23 31.37 5.41
C TYR A 5 3.11 31.40 6.44
N ILE A 6 2.11 30.51 6.26
CA ILE A 6 1.03 30.31 7.22
C ILE A 6 1.50 29.44 8.39
N ILE A 7 2.32 28.41 8.10
CA ILE A 7 2.98 27.55 9.09
C ILE A 7 4.47 27.46 8.77
N GLU A 8 5.27 27.56 9.83
CA GLU A 8 6.70 27.27 9.80
C GLU A 8 7.04 26.33 10.96
N MET A 9 7.61 25.21 10.65
CA MET A 9 8.23 24.28 11.59
C MET A 9 9.74 24.42 11.41
N LEU A 10 10.45 24.97 12.38
CA LEU A 10 11.86 25.34 12.25
C LEU A 10 12.73 24.50 13.18
N ASN A 11 13.72 23.81 12.61
CA ASN A 11 14.71 22.99 13.32
C ASN A 11 14.09 21.94 14.25
N ILE A 12 13.00 21.29 13.80
CA ILE A 12 12.26 20.32 14.59
C ILE A 12 13.10 19.06 14.80
N ARG A 13 13.27 18.68 16.06
CA ARG A 13 13.86 17.41 16.48
C ARG A 13 12.87 16.61 17.31
N LYS A 14 12.64 15.34 16.92
CA LYS A 14 11.81 14.40 17.64
C LYS A 14 12.53 13.06 17.80
N GLU A 15 12.62 12.60 19.04
CA GLU A 15 13.29 11.35 19.41
C GLU A 15 12.32 10.37 20.08
N PHE A 16 12.54 9.09 19.84
CA PHE A 16 11.94 8.00 20.58
C PHE A 16 13.07 7.11 21.11
N PRO A 17 12.84 6.26 22.12
CA PRO A 17 13.89 5.38 22.65
C PRO A 17 14.60 4.60 21.53
N GLY A 18 15.89 4.92 21.33
CA GLY A 18 16.73 4.28 20.31
C GLY A 18 16.60 4.79 18.88
N ILE A 19 15.72 5.77 18.59
CA ILE A 19 15.50 6.28 17.23
C ILE A 19 15.31 7.79 17.25
N VAL A 20 16.06 8.51 16.40
CA VAL A 20 15.79 9.91 16.06
C VAL A 20 14.88 9.93 14.83
N ALA A 21 13.59 10.23 15.05
CA ALA A 21 12.58 10.19 13.98
C ALA A 21 12.62 11.45 13.10
N ASN A 22 12.90 12.62 13.69
CA ASN A 22 13.13 13.88 12.99
C ASN A 22 14.39 14.53 13.56
N ASP A 23 15.30 14.97 12.71
CA ASP A 23 16.57 15.55 13.08
C ASP A 23 16.77 16.85 12.27
N ASP A 24 16.57 17.97 12.95
CA ASP A 24 16.76 19.34 12.41
C ASP A 24 15.90 19.61 11.15
N ILE A 25 14.60 19.32 11.22
CA ILE A 25 13.71 19.47 10.07
C ILE A 25 13.10 20.88 10.05
N THR A 26 13.22 21.54 8.89
CA THR A 26 12.52 22.80 8.59
C THR A 26 11.48 22.54 7.49
N LEU A 27 10.20 22.83 7.79
CA LEU A 27 9.08 22.76 6.86
C LEU A 27 8.30 24.07 6.89
N GLN A 28 8.07 24.66 5.72
CA GLN A 28 7.39 25.95 5.59
C GLN A 28 6.26 25.85 4.56
N LEU A 29 5.02 26.06 5.01
CA LEU A 29 3.79 26.05 4.21
C LEU A 29 3.39 27.49 3.86
N LYS A 30 3.24 27.79 2.57
CA LYS A 30 2.70 29.08 2.11
C LYS A 30 1.17 29.10 2.19
N ARG A 31 0.60 30.30 2.15
CA ARG A 31 -0.84 30.45 2.10
C ARG A 31 -1.41 29.98 0.76
N GLY A 32 -2.48 29.18 0.83
CA GLY A 32 -3.21 28.72 -0.35
C GLY A 32 -2.44 27.74 -1.23
N GLU A 33 -1.29 27.20 -0.77
CA GLU A 33 -0.55 26.19 -1.53
C GLU A 33 -0.91 24.76 -1.11
N ILE A 34 -0.72 23.83 -2.02
CA ILE A 34 -0.65 22.40 -1.73
C ILE A 34 0.83 22.02 -1.64
N HIS A 35 1.32 21.82 -0.43
CA HIS A 35 2.69 21.43 -0.15
C HIS A 35 2.78 19.93 0.13
N ALA A 36 3.46 19.20 -0.73
CA ALA A 36 3.67 17.77 -0.53
C ALA A 36 4.83 17.49 0.43
N LEU A 37 4.69 16.48 1.26
CA LEU A 37 5.75 15.93 2.08
C LEU A 37 6.06 14.50 1.63
N LEU A 38 7.19 14.33 0.95
CA LEU A 38 7.63 13.08 0.33
C LEU A 38 8.74 12.43 1.17
N GLY A 39 8.79 11.11 1.16
CA GLY A 39 9.86 10.31 1.78
C GLY A 39 9.47 8.86 1.88
N GLU A 40 10.47 8.00 2.08
CA GLU A 40 10.27 6.57 2.31
C GLU A 40 9.45 6.30 3.59
N ASN A 41 8.95 5.07 3.75
CA ASN A 41 8.34 4.63 4.99
C ASN A 41 9.38 4.69 6.13
N GLY A 42 9.01 5.32 7.26
CA GLY A 42 9.95 5.56 8.36
C GLY A 42 10.87 6.78 8.16
N ALA A 43 10.67 7.61 7.13
CA ALA A 43 11.44 8.84 6.94
C ALA A 43 11.08 9.97 7.93
N GLY A 44 10.08 9.76 8.81
CA GLY A 44 9.68 10.74 9.81
C GLY A 44 8.50 11.64 9.42
N LYS A 45 7.84 11.42 8.27
CA LYS A 45 6.72 12.25 7.78
C LYS A 45 5.55 12.36 8.76
N SER A 46 4.94 11.22 9.10
CA SER A 46 3.79 11.19 10.01
C SER A 46 4.18 11.63 11.43
N THR A 47 5.44 11.41 11.84
CA THR A 47 5.96 11.95 13.11
C THR A 47 5.99 13.47 13.09
N LEU A 48 6.49 14.08 12.00
CA LEU A 48 6.53 15.54 11.86
C LEU A 48 5.11 16.15 11.89
N MET A 49 4.14 15.50 11.22
CA MET A 49 2.75 15.95 11.25
C MET A 49 2.10 15.74 12.61
N SER A 50 2.44 14.65 13.31
CA SER A 50 1.99 14.43 14.68
C SER A 50 2.54 15.48 15.66
N VAL A 51 3.73 16.01 15.41
CA VAL A 51 4.26 17.17 16.14
C VAL A 51 3.44 18.43 15.82
N LEU A 52 3.12 18.68 14.55
CA LEU A 52 2.30 19.84 14.16
C LEU A 52 0.87 19.75 14.69
N PHE A 53 0.32 18.54 14.78
CA PHE A 53 -1.04 18.31 15.30
C PHE A 53 -1.09 18.14 16.83
N GLY A 54 0.06 18.28 17.54
CA GLY A 54 0.11 18.24 19.02
C GLY A 54 0.07 16.85 19.64
N MET A 55 0.14 15.76 18.83
CA MET A 55 0.20 14.40 19.35
C MET A 55 1.56 14.06 19.99
N TYR A 56 2.62 14.71 19.53
CA TYR A 56 3.96 14.61 20.09
C TYR A 56 4.55 16.00 20.32
N GLN A 57 5.34 16.12 21.41
CA GLN A 57 6.12 17.32 21.65
C GLN A 57 7.52 17.15 21.05
N PRO A 58 8.06 18.14 20.32
CA PRO A 58 9.43 18.10 19.84
C PRO A 58 10.41 18.35 20.99
N GLU A 59 11.58 17.73 20.95
CA GLU A 59 12.68 17.99 21.89
C GLU A 59 13.38 19.32 21.58
N LYS A 60 13.37 19.74 20.29
CA LYS A 60 13.93 21.01 19.84
C LYS A 60 13.12 21.57 18.67
N GLY A 61 13.30 22.86 18.43
CA GLY A 61 12.66 23.58 17.34
C GLY A 61 11.49 24.42 17.79
N VAL A 62 10.94 25.19 16.87
CA VAL A 62 9.79 26.06 17.12
C VAL A 62 8.78 25.93 15.98
N ILE A 63 7.50 26.10 16.34
CA ILE A 63 6.40 26.18 15.38
C ILE A 63 5.91 27.62 15.37
N LYS A 64 5.74 28.19 14.18
CA LYS A 64 5.13 29.51 14.00
C LYS A 64 3.89 29.41 13.15
N LYS A 65 2.85 30.16 13.51
CA LYS A 65 1.68 30.43 12.67
C LYS A 65 1.65 31.91 12.34
N ASN A 66 1.60 32.24 11.04
CA ASN A 66 1.60 33.63 10.55
C ASN A 66 2.79 34.46 11.04
N GLY A 67 3.95 33.81 11.24
CA GLY A 67 5.18 34.45 11.76
C GLY A 67 5.28 34.51 13.29
N GLU A 68 4.20 34.22 14.03
CA GLU A 68 4.19 34.22 15.49
C GLU A 68 4.47 32.84 16.05
N VAL A 69 5.29 32.73 17.08
CA VAL A 69 5.58 31.45 17.74
C VAL A 69 4.33 30.95 18.46
N VAL A 70 3.93 29.73 18.15
CA VAL A 70 2.79 29.06 18.79
C VAL A 70 3.27 27.82 19.52
N LYS A 71 2.57 27.50 20.61
CA LYS A 71 2.79 26.27 21.35
C LYS A 71 1.57 25.36 21.14
N ILE A 72 1.82 24.16 20.66
CA ILE A 72 0.79 23.15 20.40
C ILE A 72 1.07 21.97 21.32
N ASN A 73 0.36 21.86 22.44
CA ASN A 73 0.58 20.81 23.44
C ASN A 73 -0.28 19.57 23.18
N ASP A 74 -1.44 19.76 22.57
CA ASP A 74 -2.40 18.69 22.26
C ASP A 74 -3.19 19.00 20.98
N PRO A 75 -4.01 18.05 20.46
CA PRO A 75 -4.82 18.27 19.27
C PRO A 75 -5.88 19.38 19.39
N ASN A 76 -6.29 19.77 20.61
CA ASN A 76 -7.23 20.86 20.78
C ASN A 76 -6.56 22.21 20.50
N ASP A 77 -5.28 22.38 20.92
CA ASP A 77 -4.48 23.56 20.57
C ASP A 77 -4.34 23.68 19.05
N ALA A 78 -4.06 22.56 18.34
CA ALA A 78 -3.98 22.55 16.88
C ALA A 78 -5.34 22.94 16.24
N THR A 79 -6.44 22.42 16.75
CA THR A 79 -7.79 22.75 16.27
C THR A 79 -8.12 24.23 16.54
N ALA A 80 -7.76 24.79 17.70
CA ALA A 80 -7.92 26.20 18.02
C ALA A 80 -7.11 27.11 17.09
N LEU A 81 -6.02 26.59 16.52
CA LEU A 81 -5.23 27.23 15.49
C LEU A 81 -5.75 26.95 14.06
N ASN A 82 -6.96 26.44 13.91
CA ASN A 82 -7.58 26.07 12.62
C ASN A 82 -6.73 25.10 11.79
N ILE A 83 -6.07 24.15 12.44
CA ILE A 83 -5.35 23.04 11.83
C ILE A 83 -6.22 21.78 11.92
N GLY A 84 -6.57 21.18 10.78
CA GLY A 84 -7.30 19.92 10.69
C GLY A 84 -6.44 18.83 10.09
N MET A 85 -6.67 17.57 10.50
CA MET A 85 -5.90 16.43 9.99
C MET A 85 -6.82 15.26 9.64
N VAL A 86 -6.65 14.72 8.44
CA VAL A 86 -7.16 13.40 8.02
C VAL A 86 -6.03 12.40 8.23
N HIS A 87 -6.25 11.44 9.11
CA HIS A 87 -5.25 10.45 9.49
C HIS A 87 -5.22 9.28 8.51
N GLN A 88 -4.07 8.63 8.37
CA GLN A 88 -3.87 7.40 7.59
C GLN A 88 -4.84 6.27 8.01
N HIS A 89 -5.11 6.14 9.31
CA HIS A 89 -6.14 5.28 9.86
C HIS A 89 -7.26 6.15 10.42
N PHE A 90 -8.43 6.06 9.84
CA PHE A 90 -9.57 6.90 10.19
C PHE A 90 -9.89 6.87 11.69
N LYS A 91 -10.20 8.03 12.24
CA LYS A 91 -10.55 8.19 13.65
C LYS A 91 -12.06 8.39 13.78
N LEU A 92 -12.81 7.43 13.19
CA LEU A 92 -14.26 7.37 13.25
C LEU A 92 -14.72 6.36 14.30
N VAL A 93 -15.90 6.58 14.86
CA VAL A 93 -16.54 5.66 15.80
C VAL A 93 -17.55 4.81 15.02
N ASP A 94 -17.26 3.52 14.88
CA ASP A 94 -17.96 2.59 13.99
C ASP A 94 -19.48 2.52 14.24
N VAL A 95 -19.90 2.53 15.51
CA VAL A 95 -21.29 2.41 15.93
C VAL A 95 -22.09 3.71 15.84
N PHE A 96 -21.42 4.85 15.57
CA PHE A 96 -22.08 6.17 15.43
C PHE A 96 -22.50 6.39 13.98
N THR A 97 -23.52 7.27 13.81
CA THR A 97 -23.90 7.73 12.47
C THR A 97 -22.82 8.62 11.86
N VAL A 98 -22.89 8.80 10.54
CA VAL A 98 -22.02 9.73 9.80
C VAL A 98 -22.14 11.14 10.40
N LEU A 99 -23.37 11.63 10.63
CA LEU A 99 -23.59 12.95 11.23
C LEU A 99 -22.96 13.07 12.62
N ASP A 100 -23.15 12.05 13.48
CA ASP A 100 -22.62 12.09 14.85
C ASP A 100 -21.08 12.08 14.85
N ASN A 101 -20.44 11.38 13.92
CA ASN A 101 -18.98 11.41 13.76
C ASN A 101 -18.47 12.78 13.30
N ILE A 102 -19.16 13.44 12.37
CA ILE A 102 -18.75 14.75 11.84
C ILE A 102 -18.79 15.81 12.94
N ILE A 103 -19.84 15.82 13.75
CA ILE A 103 -20.01 16.84 14.80
C ILE A 103 -19.26 16.52 16.10
N LEU A 104 -18.79 15.29 16.29
CA LEU A 104 -18.14 14.82 17.51
C LEU A 104 -16.98 15.73 17.92
N GLY A 105 -17.06 16.28 19.15
CA GLY A 105 -16.07 17.24 19.70
C GLY A 105 -16.18 18.66 19.13
N SER A 106 -17.27 18.98 18.42
CA SER A 106 -17.61 20.33 17.92
C SER A 106 -19.14 20.52 17.93
N GLU A 107 -19.77 19.93 18.92
CA GLU A 107 -21.23 19.93 19.04
C GLU A 107 -21.75 21.30 19.45
N ASP A 108 -22.60 21.89 18.64
CA ASP A 108 -23.38 23.06 19.02
C ASP A 108 -24.49 22.66 20.02
N THR A 109 -24.46 23.26 21.18
CA THR A 109 -25.46 23.02 22.23
C THR A 109 -26.26 24.29 22.57
N LYS A 110 -27.56 24.13 22.80
CA LYS A 110 -28.43 25.19 23.34
C LYS A 110 -29.16 24.66 24.56
N MET A 111 -28.98 25.30 25.70
CA MET A 111 -29.54 24.85 26.99
C MET A 111 -29.21 23.38 27.31
N GLY A 112 -28.02 22.89 26.97
CA GLY A 112 -27.60 21.50 27.19
C GLY A 112 -28.11 20.49 26.16
N PHE A 113 -28.85 20.92 25.13
CA PHE A 113 -29.37 20.05 24.07
C PHE A 113 -28.56 20.24 22.78
N LEU A 114 -28.18 19.13 22.14
CA LEU A 114 -27.49 19.10 20.85
C LEU A 114 -28.36 19.71 19.74
N GLN A 115 -27.80 20.61 18.94
CA GLN A 115 -28.49 21.27 17.82
C GLN A 115 -28.28 20.49 16.49
N LYS A 116 -28.59 19.17 16.47
CA LYS A 116 -28.39 18.28 15.32
C LYS A 116 -28.99 18.77 14.00
N LYS A 117 -30.15 19.50 14.05
CA LYS A 117 -30.78 20.02 12.81
C LYS A 117 -29.92 21.07 12.11
N ALA A 118 -29.34 22.01 12.86
CA ALA A 118 -28.46 23.04 12.30
C ALA A 118 -27.17 22.43 11.77
N ALA A 119 -26.58 21.50 12.54
CA ALA A 119 -25.39 20.77 12.13
C ALA A 119 -25.64 19.96 10.84
N ARG A 120 -26.76 19.24 10.73
CA ARG A 120 -27.14 18.50 9.53
C ARG A 120 -27.17 19.41 8.30
N LYS A 121 -27.85 20.54 8.38
CA LYS A 121 -27.96 21.49 7.27
C LYS A 121 -26.57 21.97 6.82
N LYS A 122 -25.69 22.32 7.76
CA LYS A 122 -24.31 22.73 7.45
C LYS A 122 -23.52 21.61 6.77
N VAL A 123 -23.66 20.35 7.23
CA VAL A 123 -23.00 19.20 6.62
C VAL A 123 -23.54 18.90 5.22
N GLU A 124 -24.85 18.99 5.00
CA GLU A 124 -25.49 18.82 3.70
C GLU A 124 -24.97 19.88 2.69
N GLU A 125 -24.91 21.15 3.12
CA GLU A 125 -24.34 22.24 2.29
C GLU A 125 -22.88 21.99 1.92
N LEU A 126 -22.05 21.52 2.87
CA LEU A 126 -20.65 21.16 2.61
C LEU A 126 -20.54 19.94 1.69
N SER A 127 -21.34 18.90 1.92
CA SER A 127 -21.38 17.69 1.11
C SER A 127 -21.75 18.00 -0.34
N GLU A 128 -22.73 18.87 -0.56
CA GLU A 128 -23.16 19.30 -1.89
C GLU A 128 -22.10 20.19 -2.56
N LYS A 129 -21.57 21.18 -1.84
CA LYS A 129 -20.55 22.11 -2.34
C LYS A 129 -19.29 21.40 -2.87
N TYR A 130 -18.82 20.36 -2.15
CA TYR A 130 -17.58 19.67 -2.47
C TYR A 130 -17.78 18.31 -3.13
N GLY A 131 -19.02 17.92 -3.43
CA GLY A 131 -19.32 16.63 -4.07
C GLY A 131 -19.06 15.41 -3.17
N LEU A 132 -18.94 15.61 -1.86
CA LEU A 132 -18.64 14.57 -0.88
C LEU A 132 -19.93 13.88 -0.37
N LYS A 133 -20.67 13.26 -1.29
CA LYS A 133 -21.98 12.64 -0.98
C LYS A 133 -21.84 11.45 -0.03
N VAL A 134 -22.55 11.50 1.09
CA VAL A 134 -22.65 10.44 2.10
C VAL A 134 -24.06 10.44 2.71
N ASP A 135 -24.54 9.29 3.16
CA ASP A 135 -25.77 9.18 3.94
C ASP A 135 -25.48 9.53 5.40
N LEU A 136 -26.05 10.64 5.88
CA LEU A 136 -25.79 11.16 7.23
C LEU A 136 -26.36 10.28 8.34
N ASP A 137 -27.33 9.43 8.04
CA ASP A 137 -28.00 8.55 8.99
C ASP A 137 -27.39 7.12 9.00
N ALA A 138 -26.58 6.78 8.00
CA ALA A 138 -25.85 5.52 7.98
C ALA A 138 -24.82 5.44 9.10
N LYS A 139 -24.59 4.25 9.66
CA LYS A 139 -23.49 4.01 10.59
C LYS A 139 -22.18 3.85 9.84
N ILE A 140 -21.09 4.18 10.50
CA ILE A 140 -19.74 4.06 9.91
C ILE A 140 -19.42 2.61 9.55
N GLU A 141 -19.80 1.63 10.37
CA GLU A 141 -19.61 0.19 10.11
C GLU A 141 -20.30 -0.32 8.83
N ASP A 142 -21.36 0.38 8.36
CA ASP A 142 -22.18 -0.02 7.22
C ASP A 142 -21.73 0.64 5.89
N ILE A 143 -20.80 1.60 5.92
CA ILE A 143 -20.37 2.35 4.74
C ILE A 143 -18.98 1.88 4.24
N THR A 144 -18.72 2.09 2.95
CA THR A 144 -17.42 1.72 2.34
C THR A 144 -16.28 2.60 2.87
N VAL A 145 -15.04 2.10 2.73
CA VAL A 145 -13.84 2.83 3.15
C VAL A 145 -13.70 4.18 2.43
N GLY A 146 -14.04 4.28 1.14
CA GLY A 146 -14.07 5.53 0.40
C GLY A 146 -15.11 6.52 0.96
N MET A 147 -16.27 6.02 1.42
CA MET A 147 -17.26 6.87 2.12
C MET A 147 -16.75 7.32 3.50
N GLN A 148 -16.07 6.45 4.26
CA GLN A 148 -15.46 6.81 5.54
C GLN A 148 -14.45 7.95 5.37
N GLN A 149 -13.69 7.94 4.30
CA GLN A 149 -12.78 9.03 3.99
C GLN A 149 -13.51 10.35 3.71
N ARG A 150 -14.62 10.32 2.96
CA ARG A 150 -15.47 11.51 2.75
C ARG A 150 -15.98 12.06 4.07
N VAL A 151 -16.32 11.19 5.01
CA VAL A 151 -16.74 11.58 6.38
C VAL A 151 -15.61 12.30 7.12
N GLU A 152 -14.37 11.79 7.09
CA GLU A 152 -13.21 12.45 7.72
C GLU A 152 -12.95 13.83 7.10
N ILE A 153 -13.07 13.96 5.78
CA ILE A 153 -12.92 15.26 5.11
C ILE A 153 -14.05 16.21 5.51
N LEU A 154 -15.30 15.75 5.53
CA LEU A 154 -16.44 16.56 5.97
C LEU A 154 -16.31 17.01 7.43
N LYS A 155 -15.82 16.13 8.33
CA LYS A 155 -15.52 16.44 9.72
C LYS A 155 -14.50 17.58 9.84
N MET A 156 -13.44 17.55 9.03
CA MET A 156 -12.43 18.60 8.99
C MET A 156 -13.00 19.92 8.44
N LEU A 157 -13.84 19.85 7.39
CA LEU A 157 -14.49 21.03 6.80
C LEU A 157 -15.56 21.64 7.70
N TYR A 158 -16.30 20.82 8.44
CA TYR A 158 -17.32 21.27 9.39
C TYR A 158 -16.73 22.22 10.45
N ARG A 159 -15.47 21.98 10.85
CA ARG A 159 -14.73 22.79 11.82
C ARG A 159 -14.11 24.06 11.23
N ASP A 160 -14.28 24.29 9.91
CA ASP A 160 -13.78 25.46 9.17
C ASP A 160 -12.26 25.67 9.30
N ASN A 161 -11.50 24.58 9.26
CA ASN A 161 -10.04 24.63 9.34
C ASN A 161 -9.45 25.38 8.12
N GLU A 162 -8.41 26.21 8.39
CA GLU A 162 -7.66 26.97 7.38
C GLU A 162 -6.50 26.14 6.80
N ILE A 163 -5.91 25.27 7.63
CA ILE A 163 -4.78 24.41 7.31
C ILE A 163 -5.24 22.97 7.37
N LEU A 164 -5.07 22.24 6.28
CA LEU A 164 -5.55 20.88 6.10
C LEU A 164 -4.38 19.93 5.93
N ILE A 165 -4.26 18.93 6.81
CA ILE A 165 -3.22 17.89 6.74
C ILE A 165 -3.88 16.60 6.24
N PHE A 166 -3.36 16.03 5.14
CA PHE A 166 -3.76 14.73 4.60
C PHE A 166 -2.61 13.76 4.72
N ASP A 167 -2.71 12.76 5.61
CA ASP A 167 -1.67 11.74 5.82
C ASP A 167 -2.04 10.45 5.09
N GLU A 168 -1.38 10.20 3.94
CA GLU A 168 -1.58 9.06 3.04
C GLU A 168 -3.05 8.78 2.69
N PRO A 169 -3.83 9.79 2.25
CA PRO A 169 -5.28 9.66 2.12
C PRO A 169 -5.73 8.73 0.98
N THR A 170 -4.82 8.30 0.12
CA THR A 170 -5.13 7.51 -1.10
C THR A 170 -4.83 6.02 -0.95
N ALA A 171 -4.40 5.57 0.24
CA ALA A 171 -3.91 4.21 0.45
C ALA A 171 -4.96 3.11 0.18
N VAL A 172 -6.25 3.46 0.30
CA VAL A 172 -7.39 2.52 0.23
C VAL A 172 -8.43 2.89 -0.82
N LEU A 173 -8.12 3.88 -1.69
CA LEU A 173 -9.03 4.41 -2.68
C LEU A 173 -8.86 3.76 -4.06
N THR A 174 -9.95 3.68 -4.81
CA THR A 174 -9.93 3.36 -6.23
C THR A 174 -9.28 4.49 -7.05
N PRO A 175 -8.77 4.23 -8.27
CA PRO A 175 -8.22 5.28 -9.13
C PRO A 175 -9.17 6.46 -9.37
N GLN A 176 -10.46 6.20 -9.54
CA GLN A 176 -11.47 7.24 -9.73
C GLN A 176 -11.64 8.10 -8.48
N GLU A 177 -11.71 7.47 -7.29
CA GLU A 177 -11.79 8.19 -6.01
C GLU A 177 -10.52 9.02 -5.74
N ILE A 178 -9.35 8.56 -6.18
CA ILE A 178 -8.10 9.33 -6.10
C ILE A 178 -8.20 10.59 -6.96
N GLU A 179 -8.69 10.49 -8.19
CA GLU A 179 -8.87 11.65 -9.08
C GLU A 179 -9.86 12.66 -8.50
N GLU A 180 -10.98 12.19 -7.93
CA GLU A 180 -11.96 13.04 -7.23
C GLU A 180 -11.34 13.76 -6.02
N LEU A 181 -10.56 13.05 -5.21
CA LEU A 181 -9.86 13.63 -4.06
C LEU A 181 -8.85 14.69 -4.50
N MET A 182 -8.06 14.42 -5.54
CA MET A 182 -7.08 15.38 -6.08
C MET A 182 -7.77 16.64 -6.59
N ALA A 183 -8.91 16.49 -7.28
CA ALA A 183 -9.72 17.64 -7.74
C ALA A 183 -10.29 18.44 -6.55
N THR A 184 -10.76 17.78 -5.51
CA THR A 184 -11.29 18.39 -4.29
C THR A 184 -10.19 19.18 -3.55
N MET A 185 -8.98 18.65 -3.40
CA MET A 185 -7.84 19.35 -2.79
C MET A 185 -7.47 20.62 -3.57
N LYS A 186 -7.45 20.55 -4.91
CA LYS A 186 -7.25 21.74 -5.75
C LYS A 186 -8.36 22.79 -5.55
N GLY A 187 -9.59 22.33 -5.35
CA GLY A 187 -10.72 23.20 -5.01
C GLY A 187 -10.48 23.95 -3.69
N PHE A 188 -10.05 23.25 -2.64
CA PHE A 188 -9.74 23.85 -1.35
C PHE A 188 -8.61 24.89 -1.43
N ALA A 189 -7.54 24.60 -2.16
CA ALA A 189 -6.44 25.54 -2.35
C ALA A 189 -6.90 26.81 -3.10
N LYS A 190 -7.74 26.68 -4.12
CA LYS A 190 -8.34 27.83 -4.82
C LYS A 190 -9.23 28.69 -3.92
N GLU A 191 -9.85 28.11 -2.88
CA GLU A 191 -10.62 28.81 -1.88
C GLU A 191 -9.74 29.43 -0.78
N GLY A 192 -8.42 29.31 -0.89
CA GLY A 192 -7.43 29.90 0.04
C GLY A 192 -7.05 29.01 1.21
N LYS A 193 -7.50 27.77 1.28
CA LYS A 193 -7.05 26.81 2.28
C LYS A 193 -5.63 26.33 1.93
N SER A 194 -4.79 26.13 2.94
CA SER A 194 -3.39 25.69 2.79
C SER A 194 -3.31 24.20 3.14
N ILE A 195 -2.65 23.40 2.31
CA ILE A 195 -2.69 21.95 2.41
C ILE A 195 -1.30 21.37 2.58
N LEU A 196 -1.12 20.53 3.60
CA LEU A 196 0.01 19.60 3.74
C LEU A 196 -0.43 18.21 3.31
N PHE A 197 0.16 17.71 2.24
CA PHE A 197 -0.20 16.44 1.62
C PHE A 197 0.94 15.43 1.74
N ILE A 198 0.76 14.41 2.57
CA ILE A 198 1.75 13.37 2.80
C ILE A 198 1.42 12.18 1.93
N THR A 199 2.34 11.78 1.08
CA THR A 199 2.25 10.57 0.26
C THR A 199 3.64 10.11 -0.16
N HIS A 200 3.75 8.84 -0.50
CA HIS A 200 4.93 8.26 -1.17
C HIS A 200 4.68 8.04 -2.67
N LYS A 201 3.48 8.36 -3.17
CA LYS A 201 3.07 8.16 -4.56
C LYS A 201 3.38 9.39 -5.40
N LEU A 202 4.44 9.31 -6.19
CA LEU A 202 4.94 10.42 -7.01
C LEU A 202 3.93 10.95 -8.02
N LYS A 203 3.05 10.07 -8.56
CA LYS A 203 2.00 10.49 -9.50
C LYS A 203 1.04 11.49 -8.87
N GLU A 204 0.66 11.26 -7.61
CA GLU A 204 -0.25 12.13 -6.87
C GLU A 204 0.38 13.49 -6.61
N ILE A 205 1.65 13.51 -6.17
CA ILE A 205 2.41 14.75 -5.95
C ILE A 205 2.48 15.58 -7.23
N MET A 206 2.91 14.96 -8.34
CA MET A 206 3.01 15.65 -9.63
C MET A 206 1.67 16.15 -10.16
N ALA A 207 0.56 15.54 -9.72
CA ALA A 207 -0.78 15.93 -10.17
C ALA A 207 -1.34 17.14 -9.42
N VAL A 208 -1.00 17.35 -8.14
CA VAL A 208 -1.73 18.34 -7.31
C VAL A 208 -0.85 19.33 -6.56
N ALA A 209 0.40 18.98 -6.22
CA ALA A 209 1.22 19.82 -5.37
C ALA A 209 1.83 21.00 -6.14
N ASP A 210 2.05 22.11 -5.43
CA ASP A 210 2.79 23.26 -5.92
C ASP A 210 4.29 23.10 -5.59
N ARG A 211 4.59 22.68 -4.35
CA ARG A 211 5.95 22.40 -3.87
C ARG A 211 5.99 21.06 -3.17
N CYS A 212 7.18 20.48 -3.10
CA CYS A 212 7.44 19.23 -2.42
C CYS A 212 8.69 19.32 -1.54
N SER A 213 8.54 19.03 -0.25
CA SER A 213 9.66 18.81 0.67
C SER A 213 9.96 17.32 0.78
N VAL A 214 11.23 16.97 0.70
CA VAL A 214 11.68 15.57 0.76
C VAL A 214 12.36 15.29 2.08
N LEU A 215 11.90 14.24 2.77
CA LEU A 215 12.53 13.68 3.97
C LEU A 215 13.19 12.34 3.68
N ARG A 216 14.36 12.11 4.25
CA ARG A 216 15.07 10.85 4.16
C ARG A 216 15.76 10.51 5.47
N LYS A 217 15.40 9.36 6.08
CA LYS A 217 15.97 8.86 7.34
C LYS A 217 15.96 9.92 8.46
N GLY A 218 14.83 10.59 8.63
CA GLY A 218 14.64 11.62 9.66
C GLY A 218 15.28 12.97 9.36
N LYS A 219 15.83 13.19 8.17
CA LYS A 219 16.50 14.44 7.78
C LYS A 219 15.78 15.12 6.63
N TYR A 220 15.82 16.45 6.63
CA TYR A 220 15.36 17.27 5.52
C TYR A 220 16.40 17.26 4.39
N ILE A 221 15.97 16.97 3.17
CA ILE A 221 16.83 16.88 1.98
C ILE A 221 16.72 18.14 1.13
N GLY A 222 15.52 18.73 1.05
CA GLY A 222 15.27 19.94 0.29
C GLY A 222 13.80 20.12 -0.05
N THR A 223 13.45 21.29 -0.55
CA THR A 223 12.14 21.62 -1.12
C THR A 223 12.31 22.03 -2.57
N VAL A 224 11.48 21.49 -3.45
CA VAL A 224 11.46 21.80 -4.89
C VAL A 224 10.07 22.27 -5.32
N ASN A 225 9.99 23.12 -6.34
CA ASN A 225 8.72 23.41 -7.00
C ASN A 225 8.39 22.28 -7.95
N ILE A 226 7.14 21.89 -8.02
CA ILE A 226 6.72 20.76 -8.88
C ILE A 226 6.86 21.08 -10.35
N CYS A 227 6.71 22.34 -10.75
CA CYS A 227 6.93 22.78 -12.15
C CYS A 227 8.39 22.64 -12.62
N ASP A 228 9.35 22.61 -11.69
CA ASP A 228 10.79 22.62 -11.97
C ASP A 228 11.44 21.23 -11.80
N THR A 229 10.66 20.21 -11.45
CA THR A 229 11.15 18.86 -11.15
C THR A 229 10.38 17.77 -11.91
N ASN A 230 10.80 16.53 -11.76
CA ASN A 230 10.16 15.37 -12.34
C ASN A 230 10.18 14.16 -11.38
N LYS A 231 9.44 13.09 -11.75
CA LYS A 231 9.34 11.87 -10.93
C LYS A 231 10.70 11.23 -10.63
N GLN A 232 11.62 11.28 -11.61
CA GLN A 232 12.94 10.67 -11.47
C GLN A 232 13.78 11.41 -10.42
N GLU A 233 13.76 12.74 -10.45
CA GLU A 233 14.49 13.58 -9.51
C GLU A 233 13.94 13.42 -8.09
N LEU A 234 12.61 13.48 -7.92
CA LEU A 234 11.97 13.24 -6.63
C LEU A 234 12.31 11.86 -6.06
N SER A 235 12.32 10.81 -6.90
CA SER A 235 12.74 9.47 -6.50
C SER A 235 14.19 9.43 -6.02
N ASN A 236 15.09 10.06 -6.78
CA ASN A 236 16.51 10.13 -6.43
C ASN A 236 16.73 10.86 -5.10
N MET A 237 16.02 11.97 -4.87
CA MET A 237 16.09 12.71 -3.60
C MET A 237 15.59 11.84 -2.43
N MET A 238 14.49 11.11 -2.64
CA MET A 238 13.86 10.26 -1.63
C MET A 238 14.74 9.09 -1.23
N VAL A 239 15.31 8.38 -2.20
CA VAL A 239 16.14 7.18 -1.98
C VAL A 239 17.60 7.54 -1.69
N GLY A 240 18.11 8.64 -2.28
CA GLY A 240 19.49 9.13 -2.12
C GLY A 240 20.50 8.53 -3.07
N ARG A 241 20.04 7.84 -4.09
CA ARG A 241 20.79 7.34 -5.23
C ARG A 241 19.91 7.39 -6.48
N PRO A 242 20.49 7.29 -7.68
CA PRO A 242 19.69 7.05 -8.88
C PRO A 242 18.81 5.81 -8.72
N VAL A 243 17.53 5.93 -9.09
CA VAL A 243 16.55 4.86 -9.05
C VAL A 243 16.05 4.59 -10.46
N GLN A 244 15.91 3.34 -10.83
CA GLN A 244 15.30 2.94 -12.10
C GLN A 244 13.79 2.71 -11.86
N LEU A 245 12.95 3.67 -12.27
CA LEU A 245 11.50 3.55 -12.16
C LEU A 245 10.89 2.54 -13.15
N GLN A 246 11.61 2.25 -14.24
CA GLN A 246 11.27 1.21 -15.19
C GLN A 246 12.27 0.08 -15.08
N VAL A 247 11.76 -1.13 -14.98
CA VAL A 247 12.63 -2.32 -14.93
C VAL A 247 13.05 -2.66 -16.34
N GLU A 248 14.37 -2.63 -16.59
CA GLU A 248 14.92 -3.16 -17.82
C GLU A 248 14.77 -4.68 -17.83
N LYS A 249 13.99 -5.20 -18.76
CA LYS A 249 13.82 -6.64 -18.95
C LYS A 249 14.05 -7.04 -20.41
N LYS A 250 14.70 -8.17 -20.60
CA LYS A 250 14.86 -8.78 -21.92
C LYS A 250 13.48 -9.25 -22.44
N PRO A 251 13.30 -9.40 -23.75
CA PRO A 251 12.11 -10.09 -24.27
C PRO A 251 11.96 -11.46 -23.62
N ALA A 252 10.74 -11.81 -23.19
CA ALA A 252 10.49 -13.13 -22.62
C ALA A 252 10.78 -14.23 -23.66
N GLN A 253 11.28 -15.35 -23.18
CA GLN A 253 11.47 -16.57 -23.96
C GLN A 253 10.68 -17.71 -23.29
N PRO A 254 9.33 -17.74 -23.47
CA PRO A 254 8.50 -18.73 -22.83
C PRO A 254 8.90 -20.15 -23.26
N GLY A 255 9.24 -20.98 -22.27
CA GLY A 255 9.57 -22.38 -22.44
C GLY A 255 8.39 -23.31 -22.23
N GLU A 256 8.63 -24.42 -21.53
CA GLU A 256 7.59 -25.42 -21.22
C GLU A 256 6.55 -24.88 -20.23
N VAL A 257 5.36 -25.49 -20.24
CA VAL A 257 4.28 -25.15 -19.29
C VAL A 257 4.67 -25.66 -17.91
N VAL A 258 4.81 -24.73 -16.96
CA VAL A 258 5.11 -25.04 -15.56
C VAL A 258 3.83 -25.17 -14.75
N LEU A 259 2.88 -24.23 -14.93
CA LEU A 259 1.57 -24.26 -14.28
C LEU A 259 0.48 -24.37 -15.35
N ASP A 260 -0.40 -25.37 -15.23
CA ASP A 260 -1.58 -25.56 -16.09
C ASP A 260 -2.84 -25.67 -15.22
N ILE A 261 -3.76 -24.75 -15.43
CA ILE A 261 -5.02 -24.65 -14.70
C ILE A 261 -6.16 -24.87 -15.67
N LYS A 262 -7.05 -25.81 -15.34
CA LYS A 262 -8.21 -26.14 -16.18
C LYS A 262 -9.50 -26.11 -15.35
N ASN A 263 -10.44 -25.27 -15.79
CA ASN A 263 -11.81 -25.20 -15.30
C ASN A 263 -11.90 -25.01 -13.76
N LEU A 264 -10.96 -24.25 -13.18
CA LEU A 264 -10.85 -24.09 -11.75
C LEU A 264 -12.01 -23.27 -11.19
N THR A 265 -12.65 -23.81 -10.16
CA THR A 265 -13.75 -23.15 -9.44
C THR A 265 -13.44 -23.16 -7.95
N VAL A 266 -13.56 -21.98 -7.31
CA VAL A 266 -13.32 -21.80 -5.89
C VAL A 266 -14.54 -21.16 -5.24
N PRO A 267 -15.16 -21.80 -4.21
CA PRO A 267 -16.37 -21.27 -3.58
C PRO A 267 -16.07 -20.00 -2.79
N SER A 268 -17.02 -19.05 -2.71
CA SER A 268 -16.93 -17.91 -1.78
C SER A 268 -17.15 -18.37 -0.34
N LYS A 269 -16.57 -17.64 0.64
CA LYS A 269 -16.92 -17.80 2.06
C LYS A 269 -18.05 -16.88 2.49
N LEU A 270 -18.22 -15.76 1.80
CA LEU A 270 -19.15 -14.69 2.18
C LEU A 270 -20.48 -14.77 1.41
N HIS A 271 -20.47 -15.33 0.21
CA HIS A 271 -21.62 -15.37 -0.68
C HIS A 271 -21.94 -16.80 -1.10
N LYS A 272 -23.21 -17.07 -1.50
CA LYS A 272 -23.64 -18.38 -2.04
C LYS A 272 -23.03 -18.71 -3.40
N ASN A 273 -22.45 -17.73 -4.09
CA ASN A 273 -21.85 -17.87 -5.41
C ASN A 273 -20.36 -18.24 -5.32
N ASP A 274 -19.83 -18.86 -6.37
CA ASP A 274 -18.40 -19.14 -6.48
C ASP A 274 -17.62 -17.82 -6.66
N ALA A 275 -16.49 -17.69 -5.92
CA ALA A 275 -15.60 -16.54 -6.03
C ALA A 275 -14.69 -16.61 -7.26
N VAL A 276 -14.39 -17.84 -7.73
CA VAL A 276 -13.67 -18.11 -8.98
C VAL A 276 -14.53 -19.07 -9.79
N LYS A 277 -14.80 -18.73 -11.04
CA LYS A 277 -15.76 -19.40 -11.90
C LYS A 277 -15.07 -19.92 -13.16
N ASN A 278 -14.83 -21.23 -13.21
CA ASN A 278 -14.36 -21.94 -14.42
C ASN A 278 -13.11 -21.30 -15.07
N VAL A 279 -12.11 -20.93 -14.28
CA VAL A 279 -10.90 -20.26 -14.75
C VAL A 279 -9.91 -21.27 -15.32
N SER A 280 -9.37 -21.00 -16.52
CA SER A 280 -8.35 -21.80 -17.19
C SER A 280 -7.26 -20.89 -17.74
N PHE A 281 -5.99 -21.18 -17.44
CA PHE A 281 -4.81 -20.52 -18.00
C PHE A 281 -3.54 -21.31 -17.73
N GLN A 282 -2.47 -20.93 -18.41
CA GLN A 282 -1.15 -21.53 -18.24
C GLN A 282 -0.11 -20.49 -17.91
N VAL A 283 0.95 -20.89 -17.18
CA VAL A 283 2.17 -20.10 -16.98
C VAL A 283 3.37 -20.94 -17.40
N ARG A 284 4.22 -20.36 -18.26
CA ARG A 284 5.38 -21.04 -18.82
C ARG A 284 6.67 -20.67 -18.09
N ALA A 285 7.67 -21.50 -18.20
CA ALA A 285 9.03 -21.19 -17.79
C ALA A 285 9.53 -19.93 -18.52
N GLY A 286 10.21 -19.02 -17.82
CA GLY A 286 10.75 -17.80 -18.41
C GLY A 286 9.72 -16.74 -18.77
N GLU A 287 8.50 -16.79 -18.14
CA GLU A 287 7.46 -15.78 -18.36
C GLU A 287 6.90 -15.26 -17.03
N ILE A 288 6.52 -13.97 -17.01
CA ILE A 288 5.71 -13.36 -15.97
C ILE A 288 4.30 -13.18 -16.49
N VAL A 289 3.36 -13.96 -15.96
CA VAL A 289 1.91 -13.78 -16.19
C VAL A 289 1.35 -13.02 -15.02
N CYS A 290 0.70 -11.87 -15.29
CA CYS A 290 0.05 -11.10 -14.26
C CYS A 290 -1.46 -11.28 -14.29
N ILE A 291 -2.08 -11.49 -13.13
CA ILE A 291 -3.53 -11.37 -12.95
C ILE A 291 -3.82 -9.96 -12.42
N ALA A 292 -4.39 -9.14 -13.28
CA ALA A 292 -4.85 -7.80 -12.97
C ALA A 292 -6.36 -7.81 -12.65
N GLY A 293 -6.81 -6.84 -11.86
CA GLY A 293 -8.22 -6.67 -11.53
C GLY A 293 -8.39 -5.73 -10.33
N ILE A 294 -9.61 -5.32 -10.05
CA ILE A 294 -9.96 -4.54 -8.85
C ILE A 294 -10.07 -5.51 -7.66
N ASP A 295 -9.74 -5.05 -6.46
CA ASP A 295 -9.86 -5.85 -5.25
C ASP A 295 -11.27 -6.43 -5.07
N GLY A 296 -11.35 -7.69 -4.61
CA GLY A 296 -12.63 -8.38 -4.44
C GLY A 296 -13.14 -9.13 -5.68
N ASN A 297 -12.45 -9.10 -6.82
CA ASN A 297 -12.85 -9.80 -8.04
C ASN A 297 -12.47 -11.30 -8.07
N GLY A 298 -11.94 -11.86 -6.96
CA GLY A 298 -11.64 -13.30 -6.83
C GLY A 298 -10.17 -13.66 -6.96
N GLN A 299 -9.25 -12.69 -7.10
CA GLN A 299 -7.80 -12.92 -7.21
C GLN A 299 -7.24 -13.63 -5.97
N SER A 300 -7.61 -13.19 -4.77
CA SER A 300 -7.18 -13.80 -3.51
C SER A 300 -7.69 -15.24 -3.38
N GLU A 301 -8.96 -15.49 -3.74
CA GLU A 301 -9.54 -16.84 -3.73
C GLU A 301 -8.87 -17.76 -4.74
N LEU A 302 -8.54 -17.25 -5.93
CA LEU A 302 -7.79 -17.99 -6.93
C LEU A 302 -6.45 -18.43 -6.36
N VAL A 303 -5.67 -17.51 -5.79
CA VAL A 303 -4.38 -17.83 -5.16
C VAL A 303 -4.54 -18.80 -4.00
N TYR A 304 -5.56 -18.64 -3.15
CA TYR A 304 -5.82 -19.59 -2.06
C TYR A 304 -6.18 -21.00 -2.59
N GLY A 305 -6.90 -21.09 -3.72
CA GLY A 305 -7.15 -22.35 -4.41
C GLY A 305 -5.85 -22.97 -4.94
N LEU A 306 -4.98 -22.17 -5.58
CA LEU A 306 -3.69 -22.62 -6.13
C LEU A 306 -2.71 -23.06 -5.07
N THR A 307 -2.63 -22.35 -3.95
CA THR A 307 -1.69 -22.64 -2.85
C THR A 307 -2.19 -23.69 -1.87
N GLY A 308 -3.49 -24.08 -1.97
CA GLY A 308 -4.12 -25.04 -1.05
C GLY A 308 -4.60 -24.46 0.26
N LEU A 309 -4.58 -23.13 0.42
CA LEU A 309 -5.18 -22.42 1.56
C LEU A 309 -6.70 -22.51 1.58
N LYS A 310 -7.30 -22.77 0.41
CA LYS A 310 -8.74 -23.00 0.24
C LYS A 310 -8.99 -24.19 -0.69
N LYS A 311 -9.98 -25.01 -0.37
CA LYS A 311 -10.36 -26.15 -1.22
C LYS A 311 -11.03 -25.62 -2.49
N THR A 312 -10.68 -26.20 -3.62
CA THR A 312 -11.34 -25.99 -4.91
C THR A 312 -12.56 -26.91 -5.01
N SER A 313 -13.63 -26.46 -5.66
CA SER A 313 -14.82 -27.27 -5.89
C SER A 313 -14.75 -28.07 -7.20
N LYS A 314 -14.10 -27.50 -8.23
CA LYS A 314 -13.92 -28.11 -9.56
C LYS A 314 -12.58 -27.72 -10.15
N GLY A 315 -12.18 -28.43 -11.20
CA GLY A 315 -11.01 -28.17 -12.00
C GLY A 315 -9.75 -28.89 -11.54
N THR A 316 -8.69 -28.76 -12.32
CA THR A 316 -7.39 -29.39 -12.09
C THR A 316 -6.28 -28.33 -12.05
N ILE A 317 -5.28 -28.58 -11.21
CA ILE A 317 -4.06 -27.77 -11.08
C ILE A 317 -2.89 -28.70 -11.31
N THR A 318 -2.17 -28.49 -12.42
CA THR A 318 -0.97 -29.26 -12.76
C THR A 318 0.25 -28.38 -12.62
N LEU A 319 1.25 -28.83 -11.89
CA LEU A 319 2.54 -28.14 -11.69
C LEU A 319 3.66 -29.05 -12.17
N CYS A 320 4.49 -28.60 -13.11
CA CYS A 320 5.57 -29.38 -13.73
C CYS A 320 5.12 -30.76 -14.20
N GLY A 321 3.93 -30.85 -14.81
CA GLY A 321 3.33 -32.10 -15.29
C GLY A 321 2.68 -32.98 -14.21
N GLN A 322 2.75 -32.60 -12.92
CA GLN A 322 2.14 -33.35 -11.82
C GLN A 322 0.81 -32.71 -11.38
N ASP A 323 -0.27 -33.51 -11.27
CA ASP A 323 -1.50 -33.02 -10.64
C ASP A 323 -1.33 -32.80 -9.14
N ILE A 324 -1.51 -31.54 -8.73
CA ILE A 324 -1.39 -31.08 -7.34
C ILE A 324 -2.74 -30.67 -6.75
N SER A 325 -3.85 -30.86 -7.44
CA SER A 325 -5.19 -30.37 -7.07
C SER A 325 -5.59 -30.77 -5.65
N LYS A 326 -5.25 -31.99 -5.23
CA LYS A 326 -5.59 -32.55 -3.92
C LYS A 326 -4.43 -32.53 -2.92
N GLN A 327 -3.26 -32.02 -3.31
CA GLN A 327 -2.10 -31.98 -2.42
C GLN A 327 -2.26 -30.93 -1.31
N SER A 328 -1.65 -31.21 -0.17
CA SER A 328 -1.54 -30.26 0.94
C SER A 328 -0.66 -29.05 0.55
N ILE A 329 -0.73 -27.95 1.30
CA ILE A 329 0.13 -26.77 1.13
C ILE A 329 1.62 -27.18 1.04
N ARG A 330 2.08 -28.04 1.95
CA ARG A 330 3.44 -28.57 1.93
C ARG A 330 3.73 -29.40 0.67
N GLY A 331 2.79 -30.25 0.25
CA GLY A 331 2.92 -31.06 -0.96
C GLY A 331 3.14 -30.18 -2.20
N ARG A 332 2.35 -29.10 -2.34
CA ARG A 332 2.48 -28.13 -3.43
C ARG A 332 3.82 -27.40 -3.38
N GLY A 333 4.30 -27.00 -2.18
CA GLY A 333 5.62 -26.41 -1.99
C GLY A 333 6.75 -27.37 -2.38
N ASN A 334 6.63 -28.66 -2.06
CA ASN A 334 7.61 -29.68 -2.45
C ASN A 334 7.56 -29.99 -3.95
N ALA A 335 6.39 -29.87 -4.59
CA ALA A 335 6.23 -30.03 -6.03
C ALA A 335 6.85 -28.88 -6.86
N GLY A 336 7.34 -27.81 -6.24
CA GLY A 336 8.03 -26.73 -6.93
C GLY A 336 7.35 -25.36 -6.86
N MET A 337 6.46 -25.13 -5.89
CA MET A 337 5.77 -23.85 -5.70
C MET A 337 6.37 -23.03 -4.57
N SER A 338 6.57 -21.75 -4.78
CA SER A 338 6.85 -20.70 -3.78
C SER A 338 5.73 -19.68 -3.79
N HIS A 339 5.40 -19.10 -2.63
CA HIS A 339 4.28 -18.18 -2.50
C HIS A 339 4.62 -17.00 -1.59
N ILE A 340 4.63 -15.81 -2.17
CA ILE A 340 4.69 -14.53 -1.48
C ILE A 340 3.25 -14.08 -1.27
N PRO A 341 2.70 -14.16 -0.04
CA PRO A 341 1.29 -13.89 0.23
C PRO A 341 0.98 -12.40 0.29
N GLU A 342 -0.27 -12.04 0.01
CA GLU A 342 -0.81 -10.70 0.17
C GLU A 342 -0.78 -10.23 1.63
N ASP A 343 -1.29 -11.06 2.55
CA ASP A 343 -1.29 -10.79 3.99
C ASP A 343 -0.07 -11.44 4.66
N ARG A 344 0.92 -10.58 4.94
CA ARG A 344 2.18 -10.98 5.56
C ARG A 344 2.03 -11.49 6.99
N HIS A 345 1.02 -11.01 7.74
CA HIS A 345 0.81 -11.40 9.13
C HIS A 345 0.03 -12.70 9.26
N LYS A 346 -0.91 -12.94 8.35
CA LYS A 346 -1.77 -14.13 8.39
C LYS A 346 -1.12 -15.34 7.74
N HIS A 347 -0.37 -15.13 6.65
CA HIS A 347 0.15 -16.21 5.81
C HIS A 347 1.66 -16.12 5.55
N GLY A 348 2.31 -14.98 5.86
CA GLY A 348 3.70 -14.74 5.54
C GLY A 348 4.66 -15.10 6.67
N LEU A 349 4.41 -14.60 7.89
CA LEU A 349 5.32 -14.72 9.03
C LEU A 349 4.61 -15.22 10.28
N VAL A 350 5.35 -15.91 11.12
CA VAL A 350 4.99 -16.12 12.53
C VAL A 350 5.59 -14.95 13.31
N LEU A 351 4.76 -13.98 13.71
CA LEU A 351 5.21 -12.68 14.23
C LEU A 351 6.04 -12.81 15.53
N ASP A 352 5.78 -13.81 16.36
CA ASP A 352 6.47 -14.03 17.64
C ASP A 352 7.77 -14.84 17.47
N PHE A 353 8.05 -15.33 16.25
CA PHE A 353 9.31 -15.98 15.92
C PHE A 353 10.38 -14.96 15.53
N THR A 354 11.65 -15.35 15.70
CA THR A 354 12.78 -14.57 15.18
C THR A 354 12.82 -14.60 13.66
N VAL A 355 13.59 -13.68 13.08
CA VAL A 355 13.83 -13.66 11.62
C VAL A 355 14.43 -15.00 11.17
N GLU A 356 15.45 -15.52 11.86
CA GLU A 356 16.09 -16.80 11.52
C GLU A 356 15.11 -17.98 11.53
N GLN A 357 14.19 -18.03 12.49
CA GLN A 357 13.15 -19.05 12.54
C GLN A 357 12.16 -18.92 11.38
N ASN A 358 11.78 -17.69 11.04
CA ASN A 358 10.90 -17.42 9.90
C ASN A 358 11.56 -17.76 8.55
N MET A 359 12.87 -17.53 8.40
CA MET A 359 13.60 -17.83 7.15
C MET A 359 13.61 -19.32 6.83
N VAL A 360 13.65 -20.21 7.81
CA VAL A 360 13.67 -21.66 7.59
C VAL A 360 12.32 -22.34 7.80
N LEU A 361 11.27 -21.59 8.09
CA LEU A 361 9.95 -22.09 8.51
C LEU A 361 9.39 -23.21 7.63
N GLN A 362 9.61 -23.16 6.33
CA GLN A 362 9.09 -24.13 5.37
C GLN A 362 10.08 -25.26 5.06
N ASP A 363 11.38 -25.07 5.33
CA ASP A 363 12.46 -25.99 4.95
C ASP A 363 13.26 -26.54 6.16
N PHE A 364 12.79 -26.28 7.40
CA PHE A 364 13.50 -26.67 8.62
C PHE A 364 13.78 -28.18 8.70
N GLN A 365 13.02 -29.01 8.00
CA GLN A 365 13.20 -30.47 7.96
C GLN A 365 14.33 -30.92 7.01
N SER A 366 14.89 -30.01 6.20
CA SER A 366 15.98 -30.35 5.30
C SER A 366 17.22 -30.77 6.11
N LYS A 367 18.05 -31.65 5.52
CA LYS A 367 19.32 -32.09 6.13
C LYS A 367 20.27 -30.91 6.39
N ARG A 368 20.07 -29.78 5.71
CA ARG A 368 20.80 -28.54 5.92
C ARG A 368 20.56 -27.99 7.34
N PHE A 369 19.31 -27.94 7.77
CA PHE A 369 18.88 -27.27 8.99
C PHE A 369 18.59 -28.21 10.18
N GLN A 370 18.58 -29.53 9.95
CA GLN A 370 18.39 -30.47 11.04
C GLN A 370 19.28 -31.72 10.91
N LYS A 371 19.54 -32.38 12.03
CA LYS A 371 20.19 -33.71 12.14
C LYS A 371 19.45 -34.51 13.20
N MET A 372 18.94 -35.68 12.81
CA MET A 372 18.22 -36.60 13.71
C MET A 372 17.06 -35.97 14.50
N GLY A 373 16.36 -35.00 13.89
CA GLY A 373 15.26 -34.26 14.54
C GLY A 373 15.67 -33.01 15.32
N PHE A 374 16.96 -32.75 15.51
CA PHE A 374 17.47 -31.56 16.19
C PHE A 374 17.84 -30.46 15.20
N ILE A 375 17.38 -29.24 15.48
CA ILE A 375 17.68 -28.06 14.66
C ILE A 375 19.16 -27.67 14.83
N LYS A 376 19.84 -27.39 13.73
CA LYS A 376 21.21 -26.86 13.69
C LYS A 376 21.15 -25.33 13.75
N ASN A 377 21.06 -24.74 14.93
CA ASN A 377 20.88 -23.30 15.11
C ASN A 377 21.96 -22.47 14.40
N ASP A 378 23.23 -22.91 14.41
CA ASP A 378 24.31 -22.19 13.73
C ASP A 378 24.12 -22.16 12.20
N ALA A 379 23.64 -23.27 11.60
CA ALA A 379 23.35 -23.32 10.17
C ALA A 379 22.13 -22.46 9.81
N VAL A 380 21.11 -22.43 10.67
CA VAL A 380 19.92 -21.58 10.51
C VAL A 380 20.33 -20.11 10.57
N ARG A 381 21.14 -19.73 11.56
CA ARG A 381 21.62 -18.35 11.74
C ARG A 381 22.47 -17.89 10.56
N ALA A 382 23.49 -18.65 10.17
CA ALA A 382 24.36 -18.33 9.04
C ALA A 382 23.56 -18.16 7.74
N TYR A 383 22.56 -19.01 7.50
CA TYR A 383 21.67 -18.90 6.34
C TYR A 383 20.81 -17.64 6.42
N SER A 384 20.24 -17.35 7.57
CA SER A 384 19.41 -16.16 7.77
C SER A 384 20.21 -14.87 7.59
N ASP A 385 21.42 -14.80 8.14
CA ASP A 385 22.30 -13.64 8.01
C ASP A 385 22.69 -13.40 6.54
N GLN A 386 22.96 -14.46 5.77
CA GLN A 386 23.17 -14.37 4.32
C GLN A 386 21.96 -13.77 3.60
N LEU A 387 20.73 -14.18 3.93
CA LEU A 387 19.52 -13.66 3.31
C LEU A 387 19.24 -12.21 3.73
N ILE A 388 19.48 -11.88 4.99
CA ILE A 388 19.35 -10.52 5.53
C ILE A 388 20.21 -9.55 4.74
N GLU A 389 21.48 -9.91 4.50
CA GLU A 389 22.42 -9.11 3.72
C GLU A 389 21.99 -9.04 2.25
N ALA A 390 21.71 -10.19 1.61
CA ALA A 390 21.36 -10.26 0.19
C ALA A 390 20.08 -9.49 -0.18
N PHE A 391 19.13 -9.36 0.75
CA PHE A 391 17.83 -8.71 0.52
C PHE A 391 17.68 -7.37 1.25
N ASP A 392 18.74 -6.83 1.86
CA ASP A 392 18.71 -5.58 2.67
C ASP A 392 17.56 -5.60 3.68
N VAL A 393 17.43 -6.70 4.43
CA VAL A 393 16.43 -6.80 5.51
C VAL A 393 16.98 -6.09 6.74
N ARG A 394 16.37 -4.98 7.14
CA ARG A 394 16.81 -4.23 8.32
C ARG A 394 16.09 -4.73 9.55
N SER A 395 16.85 -5.21 10.51
CA SER A 395 16.40 -5.74 11.79
C SER A 395 17.30 -5.23 12.92
N GLY A 396 16.73 -4.91 14.07
CA GLY A 396 17.46 -4.23 15.15
C GLY A 396 18.59 -5.06 15.76
N GLN A 397 18.46 -6.40 15.75
CA GLN A 397 19.42 -7.35 16.33
C GLN A 397 19.83 -8.46 15.35
N GLY A 398 19.79 -8.17 14.03
CA GLY A 398 20.09 -9.17 12.99
C GLY A 398 19.05 -10.30 12.98
N SER A 399 19.50 -11.52 12.72
CA SER A 399 18.64 -12.69 12.54
C SER A 399 17.84 -13.10 13.79
N VAL A 400 18.28 -12.69 14.99
CA VAL A 400 17.58 -12.97 16.26
C VAL A 400 16.46 -11.98 16.58
N THR A 401 16.27 -10.96 15.78
CA THR A 401 15.16 -9.99 15.94
C THR A 401 13.82 -10.70 15.83
N VAL A 402 12.89 -10.43 16.76
CA VAL A 402 11.52 -10.94 16.68
C VAL A 402 10.78 -10.22 15.55
N ALA A 403 10.14 -10.97 14.64
CA ALA A 403 9.53 -10.44 13.41
C ALA A 403 8.48 -9.34 13.68
N ARG A 404 7.75 -9.41 14.80
CA ARG A 404 6.76 -8.40 15.21
C ARG A 404 7.36 -7.01 15.40
N SER A 405 8.62 -6.91 15.82
CA SER A 405 9.30 -5.61 16.05
C SER A 405 9.82 -4.94 14.78
N MET A 406 9.75 -5.62 13.64
CA MET A 406 10.22 -5.09 12.37
C MET A 406 9.16 -4.21 11.70
N SER A 407 9.60 -3.23 10.91
CA SER A 407 8.69 -2.49 10.04
C SER A 407 8.06 -3.40 8.98
N GLY A 408 6.84 -3.05 8.52
CA GLY A 408 6.14 -3.83 7.51
C GLY A 408 6.94 -4.05 6.23
N GLY A 409 7.73 -3.07 5.80
CA GLY A 409 8.61 -3.20 4.64
C GLY A 409 9.72 -4.25 4.85
N ASN A 410 10.32 -4.30 6.03
CA ASN A 410 11.35 -5.30 6.33
C ASN A 410 10.76 -6.70 6.54
N GLN A 411 9.55 -6.81 7.08
CA GLN A 411 8.78 -8.06 7.13
C GLN A 411 8.55 -8.60 5.71
N GLN A 412 8.14 -7.74 4.78
CA GLN A 412 7.91 -8.12 3.38
C GLN A 412 9.21 -8.58 2.70
N LYS A 413 10.31 -7.83 2.88
CA LYS A 413 11.64 -8.23 2.38
C LYS A 413 12.06 -9.60 2.91
N ALA A 414 11.80 -9.90 4.19
CA ALA A 414 12.11 -11.20 4.79
C ALA A 414 11.31 -12.36 4.15
N ILE A 415 10.01 -12.14 3.89
CA ILE A 415 9.17 -13.12 3.17
C ILE A 415 9.72 -13.36 1.77
N ILE A 416 9.99 -12.29 1.03
CA ILE A 416 10.49 -12.36 -0.36
C ILE A 416 11.85 -13.08 -0.39
N ALA A 417 12.75 -12.75 0.54
CA ALA A 417 14.04 -13.41 0.68
C ALA A 417 13.88 -14.93 0.82
N ARG A 418 13.05 -15.36 1.76
CA ARG A 418 12.76 -16.77 2.00
C ARG A 418 12.17 -17.46 0.76
N GLU A 419 11.14 -16.87 0.16
CA GLU A 419 10.41 -17.53 -0.94
C GLU A 419 11.22 -17.59 -2.24
N MET A 420 12.04 -16.57 -2.53
CA MET A 420 12.87 -16.56 -3.75
C MET A 420 14.11 -17.43 -3.62
N ASP A 421 14.75 -17.50 -2.43
CA ASP A 421 15.94 -18.33 -2.23
C ASP A 421 15.64 -19.83 -2.25
N ARG A 422 14.39 -20.23 -2.02
CA ARG A 422 13.95 -21.64 -2.11
C ARG A 422 14.08 -22.22 -3.52
N ASN A 423 14.35 -21.39 -4.52
CA ASN A 423 14.65 -21.80 -5.91
C ASN A 423 13.61 -22.76 -6.50
N LYS A 424 12.31 -22.44 -6.37
CA LYS A 424 11.21 -23.23 -6.90
C LYS A 424 10.94 -22.90 -8.36
N GLU A 425 10.26 -23.83 -9.09
CA GLU A 425 9.94 -23.66 -10.51
C GLU A 425 8.85 -22.63 -10.76
N LEU A 426 7.92 -22.49 -9.81
CA LEU A 426 6.85 -21.49 -9.84
C LEU A 426 6.95 -20.55 -8.64
N VAL A 427 6.97 -19.24 -8.91
CA VAL A 427 6.85 -18.19 -7.91
C VAL A 427 5.49 -17.52 -8.06
N ILE A 428 4.62 -17.64 -7.06
CA ILE A 428 3.36 -16.89 -6.97
C ILE A 428 3.63 -15.67 -6.10
N ALA A 429 3.55 -14.47 -6.67
CA ALA A 429 3.80 -13.21 -5.97
C ALA A 429 2.50 -12.38 -5.94
N VAL A 430 1.92 -12.23 -4.74
CA VAL A 430 0.66 -11.49 -4.56
C VAL A 430 0.96 -10.16 -3.90
N GLN A 431 0.70 -9.08 -4.63
CA GLN A 431 0.98 -7.70 -4.19
C GLN A 431 2.35 -7.55 -3.52
N PRO A 432 3.45 -8.01 -4.17
CA PRO A 432 4.75 -8.15 -3.53
C PRO A 432 5.32 -6.82 -3.05
N THR A 433 4.89 -5.71 -3.63
CA THR A 433 5.39 -4.36 -3.34
C THR A 433 4.46 -3.52 -2.48
N ARG A 434 3.30 -4.06 -2.06
CA ARG A 434 2.28 -3.33 -1.30
C ARG A 434 2.84 -2.72 -0.01
N GLY A 435 2.73 -1.38 0.10
CA GLY A 435 3.16 -0.63 1.28
C GLY A 435 4.69 -0.55 1.44
N LEU A 436 5.43 -0.70 0.35
CA LEU A 436 6.88 -0.53 0.31
C LEU A 436 7.28 0.85 -0.24
N ASP A 437 8.50 1.25 0.08
CA ASP A 437 9.13 2.42 -0.51
C ASP A 437 9.67 2.14 -1.92
N VAL A 438 9.93 3.21 -2.68
CA VAL A 438 10.36 3.12 -4.09
C VAL A 438 11.67 2.34 -4.25
N GLY A 439 12.62 2.48 -3.32
CA GLY A 439 13.88 1.74 -3.37
C GLY A 439 13.71 0.25 -3.15
N ALA A 440 12.76 -0.15 -2.26
CA ALA A 440 12.43 -1.55 -2.06
C ALA A 440 11.65 -2.13 -3.25
N ILE A 441 10.74 -1.34 -3.84
CA ILE A 441 9.98 -1.72 -5.05
C ILE A 441 10.94 -2.06 -6.19
N GLU A 442 11.89 -1.15 -6.49
CA GLU A 442 12.92 -1.37 -7.53
C GLU A 442 13.66 -2.69 -7.32
N ASN A 443 14.12 -2.96 -6.10
CA ASN A 443 14.84 -4.18 -5.77
C ASN A 443 13.97 -5.43 -5.99
N ILE A 444 12.73 -5.42 -5.54
CA ILE A 444 11.81 -6.56 -5.67
C ILE A 444 11.47 -6.81 -7.13
N HIS A 445 11.18 -5.77 -7.90
CA HIS A 445 10.93 -5.88 -9.34
C HIS A 445 12.12 -6.52 -10.08
N SER A 446 13.34 -6.04 -9.80
CA SER A 446 14.55 -6.61 -10.39
C SER A 446 14.71 -8.09 -10.03
N ARG A 447 14.38 -8.50 -8.81
CA ARG A 447 14.43 -9.91 -8.39
C ARG A 447 13.34 -10.77 -9.02
N ILE A 448 12.13 -10.26 -9.20
CA ILE A 448 11.05 -10.96 -9.93
C ILE A 448 11.49 -11.21 -11.38
N VAL A 449 12.04 -10.18 -12.04
CA VAL A 449 12.56 -10.32 -13.40
C VAL A 449 13.74 -11.30 -13.44
N ALA A 450 14.63 -11.28 -12.45
CA ALA A 450 15.73 -12.24 -12.35
C ALA A 450 15.24 -13.70 -12.20
N GLN A 451 14.17 -13.97 -11.48
CA GLN A 451 13.56 -15.31 -11.41
C GLN A 451 13.06 -15.75 -12.80
N ARG A 452 12.35 -14.87 -13.52
CA ARG A 452 11.92 -15.12 -14.89
C ARG A 452 13.12 -15.41 -15.82
N ASP A 453 14.15 -14.55 -15.77
CA ASP A 453 15.33 -14.67 -16.63
C ASP A 453 16.16 -15.93 -16.31
N ALA A 454 16.04 -16.45 -15.09
CA ALA A 454 16.58 -17.76 -14.69
C ALA A 454 15.71 -18.95 -15.16
N GLY A 455 14.68 -18.70 -15.98
CA GLY A 455 13.80 -19.73 -16.54
C GLY A 455 12.68 -20.19 -15.61
N LYS A 456 12.39 -19.47 -14.50
CA LYS A 456 11.27 -19.79 -13.62
C LYS A 456 9.96 -19.23 -14.18
N ALA A 457 8.85 -19.88 -13.84
CA ALA A 457 7.52 -19.33 -14.07
C ALA A 457 7.13 -18.38 -12.94
N VAL A 458 6.60 -17.22 -13.29
CA VAL A 458 6.13 -16.24 -12.31
C VAL A 458 4.66 -15.93 -12.54
N LEU A 459 3.83 -16.17 -11.51
CA LEU A 459 2.45 -15.71 -11.46
C LEU A 459 2.38 -14.50 -10.53
N LEU A 460 2.28 -13.31 -11.11
CA LEU A 460 2.13 -12.05 -10.38
C LEU A 460 0.64 -11.75 -10.21
N VAL A 461 0.24 -11.31 -9.04
CA VAL A 461 -1.09 -10.73 -8.79
C VAL A 461 -0.87 -9.34 -8.24
N SER A 462 -1.29 -8.31 -8.95
CA SER A 462 -1.09 -6.92 -8.55
C SER A 462 -2.31 -6.06 -8.87
N LEU A 463 -2.60 -5.13 -7.97
CA LEU A 463 -3.59 -4.07 -8.14
C LEU A 463 -2.94 -2.76 -8.66
N GLU A 464 -1.60 -2.68 -8.61
CA GLU A 464 -0.85 -1.51 -9.05
C GLU A 464 -0.62 -1.57 -10.57
N LEU A 465 -1.31 -0.70 -11.32
CA LEU A 465 -1.26 -0.70 -12.79
C LEU A 465 0.17 -0.53 -13.32
N ASP A 466 1.02 0.25 -12.65
CA ASP A 466 2.42 0.43 -13.05
C ASP A 466 3.22 -0.87 -12.89
N GLU A 467 2.98 -1.64 -11.82
CA GLU A 467 3.61 -2.95 -11.61
C GLU A 467 3.15 -3.94 -12.67
N VAL A 468 1.83 -3.98 -12.94
CA VAL A 468 1.25 -4.81 -14.00
C VAL A 468 1.89 -4.52 -15.35
N MET A 469 1.92 -3.25 -15.76
CA MET A 469 2.43 -2.85 -17.09
C MET A 469 3.94 -3.03 -17.22
N ASN A 470 4.72 -2.81 -16.16
CA ASN A 470 6.19 -2.86 -16.22
C ASN A 470 6.75 -4.29 -16.13
N LEU A 471 6.13 -5.17 -15.34
CA LEU A 471 6.69 -6.50 -15.08
C LEU A 471 6.13 -7.58 -16.00
N SER A 472 4.86 -7.48 -16.41
CA SER A 472 4.19 -8.58 -17.11
C SER A 472 4.74 -8.80 -18.50
N ASP A 473 4.80 -10.05 -18.89
CA ASP A 473 4.98 -10.46 -20.28
C ASP A 473 3.60 -10.75 -20.92
N ARG A 474 2.61 -11.11 -20.08
CA ARG A 474 1.22 -11.34 -20.43
C ARG A 474 0.31 -10.96 -19.27
N ILE A 475 -0.81 -10.32 -19.54
CA ILE A 475 -1.78 -9.86 -18.55
C ILE A 475 -3.08 -10.62 -18.72
N LEU A 476 -3.54 -11.28 -17.65
CA LEU A 476 -4.88 -11.85 -17.53
C LEU A 476 -5.70 -10.90 -16.67
N VAL A 477 -6.87 -10.48 -17.16
CA VAL A 477 -7.73 -9.57 -16.40
C VAL A 477 -8.86 -10.34 -15.76
N MET A 478 -9.00 -10.21 -14.45
CA MET A 478 -10.03 -10.89 -13.67
C MET A 478 -11.13 -9.91 -13.25
N TYR A 479 -12.39 -10.29 -13.55
CA TYR A 479 -13.59 -9.55 -13.17
C TYR A 479 -14.69 -10.52 -12.73
N GLU A 480 -15.29 -10.29 -11.56
CA GLU A 480 -16.35 -11.12 -10.97
C GLU A 480 -16.08 -12.63 -10.97
N GLY A 481 -14.82 -13.01 -10.72
CA GLY A 481 -14.40 -14.42 -10.63
C GLY A 481 -14.06 -15.09 -11.97
N GLU A 482 -14.10 -14.38 -13.07
CA GLU A 482 -13.80 -14.87 -14.42
C GLU A 482 -12.58 -14.18 -15.01
N ILE A 483 -11.82 -14.85 -15.89
CA ILE A 483 -10.83 -14.19 -16.75
C ILE A 483 -11.59 -13.59 -17.95
N VAL A 484 -11.66 -12.28 -18.01
CA VAL A 484 -12.42 -11.53 -19.02
C VAL A 484 -11.54 -11.04 -20.17
N GLY A 485 -10.23 -11.08 -20.01
CA GLY A 485 -9.29 -10.64 -21.03
C GLY A 485 -7.90 -11.21 -20.87
N GLU A 486 -7.23 -11.43 -21.99
CA GLU A 486 -5.80 -11.70 -22.10
C GLU A 486 -5.18 -10.63 -22.98
N LEU A 487 -4.15 -9.91 -22.46
CA LEU A 487 -3.61 -8.71 -23.05
C LEU A 487 -2.08 -8.77 -23.10
N ASP A 488 -1.51 -8.16 -24.15
CA ASP A 488 -0.08 -7.89 -24.24
C ASP A 488 0.22 -6.50 -23.65
N PRO A 489 1.05 -6.39 -22.61
CA PRO A 489 1.39 -5.10 -21.99
C PRO A 489 2.02 -4.10 -22.95
N LYS A 490 2.65 -4.56 -24.05
CA LYS A 490 3.27 -3.69 -25.07
C LYS A 490 2.24 -3.04 -26.00
N MET A 491 1.08 -3.67 -26.16
CA MET A 491 0.02 -3.25 -27.07
C MET A 491 -1.17 -2.60 -26.35
N THR A 492 -1.18 -2.67 -25.00
CA THR A 492 -2.31 -2.24 -24.18
C THR A 492 -1.99 -0.93 -23.47
N THR A 493 -2.95 -0.01 -23.42
CA THR A 493 -2.83 1.22 -22.63
C THR A 493 -3.40 1.01 -21.22
N VAL A 494 -2.98 1.86 -20.27
CA VAL A 494 -3.53 1.84 -18.89
C VAL A 494 -5.05 2.07 -18.90
N GLN A 495 -5.55 2.95 -19.78
CA GLN A 495 -6.99 3.21 -19.92
C GLN A 495 -7.73 1.96 -20.44
N GLU A 496 -7.17 1.28 -21.43
CA GLU A 496 -7.76 0.06 -21.95
C GLU A 496 -7.78 -1.06 -20.89
N LEU A 497 -6.67 -1.27 -20.17
CA LEU A 497 -6.62 -2.22 -19.05
C LEU A 497 -7.69 -1.89 -18.01
N GLY A 498 -7.89 -0.60 -17.69
CA GLY A 498 -8.95 -0.12 -16.78
C GLY A 498 -10.35 -0.53 -17.22
N LEU A 499 -10.67 -0.49 -18.52
CA LEU A 499 -11.98 -0.89 -19.05
C LEU A 499 -12.23 -2.41 -18.84
N TYR A 500 -11.21 -3.25 -19.03
CA TYR A 500 -11.32 -4.69 -18.74
C TYR A 500 -11.50 -4.94 -17.25
N MET A 501 -10.72 -4.26 -16.39
CA MET A 501 -10.81 -4.38 -14.94
C MET A 501 -12.18 -3.95 -14.37
N ALA A 502 -12.84 -2.99 -15.03
CA ALA A 502 -14.20 -2.54 -14.70
C ALA A 502 -15.30 -3.42 -15.33
N GLY A 503 -14.96 -4.46 -16.11
CA GLY A 503 -15.92 -5.33 -16.78
C GLY A 503 -16.60 -4.71 -18.00
N ALA A 504 -16.20 -3.48 -18.40
CA ALA A 504 -16.76 -2.78 -19.55
C ALA A 504 -16.28 -3.31 -20.90
N LYS A 505 -15.16 -4.05 -20.92
CA LYS A 505 -14.59 -4.70 -22.09
C LYS A 505 -14.23 -6.16 -21.80
N ARG A 506 -14.46 -7.05 -22.78
CA ARG A 506 -14.10 -8.47 -22.70
C ARG A 506 -13.55 -8.90 -24.06
N ASN A 507 -12.49 -9.73 -24.09
CA ASN A 507 -11.98 -10.40 -25.31
C ASN A 507 -11.92 -11.93 -25.16
N LEU A 508 -12.24 -12.43 -23.98
CA LEU A 508 -12.49 -13.86 -23.73
C LEU A 508 -13.97 -13.99 -23.34
N GLU A 509 -14.76 -14.71 -24.14
CA GLU A 509 -16.09 -15.13 -23.71
C GLU A 509 -15.95 -16.15 -22.58
N GLY A 510 -16.71 -15.99 -21.50
CA GLY A 510 -16.67 -16.88 -20.33
C GLY A 510 -16.81 -18.34 -20.73
N GLY A 511 -15.74 -19.11 -20.58
CA GLY A 511 -15.66 -20.50 -20.97
C GLY A 511 -15.00 -20.71 -22.32
N ALA A 512 -13.67 -20.80 -22.31
CA ALA A 512 -12.87 -21.13 -23.48
C ALA A 512 -13.46 -22.34 -24.23
N LYS A 513 -13.72 -22.15 -25.50
CA LYS A 513 -13.70 -23.27 -26.44
C LYS A 513 -12.28 -23.85 -26.43
N ALA A 514 -12.17 -25.09 -26.03
CA ALA A 514 -10.97 -25.89 -25.87
C ALA A 514 -10.09 -25.93 -27.11
#